data_8fd87f922d4e596803a88f877954c81b
#
_entry.id   8fd87f922d4e596803a88f877954c81b
#
_cell.length_a   1.000
_cell.length_b   1.000
_cell.length_c   1.000
_cell.angle_alpha   90.00
_cell.angle_beta   90.00
_cell.angle_gamma   90.00
#
_symmetry.space_group_name_H-M   'P 1'
#
loop_
_entity.id
_entity.type
_entity.pdbx_description
1 polymer ?
#
loop_
_entity_poly.entity_id
_entity_poly.type
_entity_poly.pdbx_seq_one_letter_code
_entity_poly.pdbx_strand_id
1 'polypeptide(L)'
;MENTMDDMMEQELNVQNMADAFQAIATEIAKPNLQNMAGAFQTIATEIAKPNLQNMAGAFQTLATKIVNIPNIANNNIPQLFQNLYQQMEQRNSARVGNSSIRDRHTDIEALLTNAGAIPPNYPVDIEALGNTTSDQIDGLLATYSLPVNGDLLTRKIRFARFIGIKIMSF
;
A
#
# COMPACT_ATOMS: atom_id res chain seq x y z
N MET A 1 -1.86 25.35 -11.07
CA MET A 1 -2.80 24.38 -11.65
C MET A 1 -2.11 23.34 -12.53
N GLU A 2 -0.86 23.56 -12.96
CA GLU A 2 -0.07 22.58 -13.75
C GLU A 2 0.45 21.38 -12.94
N ASN A 3 0.68 21.57 -11.64
CA ASN A 3 1.28 20.51 -10.78
C ASN A 3 0.41 19.28 -10.53
N THR A 4 -0.91 19.38 -10.69
CA THR A 4 -1.82 18.24 -10.42
C THR A 4 -1.95 17.28 -11.58
N MET A 5 -1.69 17.73 -12.81
CA MET A 5 -1.75 16.89 -14.00
C MET A 5 -0.48 16.06 -14.17
N ASP A 6 0.68 16.64 -13.84
CA ASP A 6 1.96 15.93 -13.82
C ASP A 6 1.99 14.87 -12.72
N ASP A 7 1.47 15.18 -11.52
CA ASP A 7 1.34 14.21 -10.41
C ASP A 7 0.41 13.03 -10.77
N MET A 8 -0.66 13.29 -11.51
CA MET A 8 -1.58 12.23 -11.97
C MET A 8 -0.94 11.35 -13.04
N MET A 9 -0.25 11.95 -14.00
CA MET A 9 0.47 11.20 -15.05
C MET A 9 1.62 10.38 -14.46
N GLU A 10 2.32 10.90 -13.45
CA GLU A 10 3.37 10.15 -12.75
C GLU A 10 2.80 8.98 -11.93
N GLN A 11 1.60 9.12 -11.37
CA GLN A 11 0.88 8.02 -10.70
C GLN A 11 0.38 6.96 -11.67
N GLU A 12 -0.18 7.34 -12.81
CA GLU A 12 -0.62 6.40 -13.86
C GLU A 12 0.58 5.65 -14.46
N LEU A 13 1.69 6.34 -14.72
CA LEU A 13 2.92 5.72 -15.21
C LEU A 13 3.51 4.73 -14.19
N ASN A 14 3.42 5.04 -12.90
CA ASN A 14 3.86 4.13 -11.84
C ASN A 14 2.97 2.88 -11.70
N VAL A 15 1.66 3.01 -11.89
CA VAL A 15 0.73 1.87 -11.89
C VAL A 15 0.95 0.99 -13.12
N GLN A 16 1.18 1.57 -14.28
CA GLN A 16 1.46 0.81 -15.51
C GLN A 16 2.79 0.07 -15.41
N ASN A 17 3.86 0.73 -14.98
CA ASN A 17 5.16 0.10 -14.75
C ASN A 17 5.08 -1.05 -13.74
N MET A 18 4.20 -0.95 -12.76
CA MET A 18 3.94 -1.98 -11.79
C MET A 18 3.18 -3.17 -12.39
N ALA A 19 2.18 -2.92 -13.22
CA ALA A 19 1.46 -3.97 -13.94
C ALA A 19 2.40 -4.73 -14.88
N ASP A 20 3.25 -4.02 -15.61
CA ASP A 20 4.25 -4.61 -16.52
C ASP A 20 5.28 -5.45 -15.75
N ALA A 21 5.71 -4.98 -14.58
CA ALA A 21 6.59 -5.73 -13.70
C ALA A 21 5.94 -7.02 -13.17
N PHE A 22 4.66 -6.98 -12.81
CA PHE A 22 3.89 -8.17 -12.41
C PHE A 22 3.72 -9.16 -13.57
N GLN A 23 3.46 -8.66 -14.77
CA GLN A 23 3.37 -9.50 -15.98
C GLN A 23 4.72 -10.21 -16.27
N ALA A 24 5.82 -9.51 -16.13
CA ALA A 24 7.15 -10.07 -16.26
C ALA A 24 7.42 -11.16 -15.19
N ILE A 25 7.04 -10.92 -13.95
CA ILE A 25 7.13 -11.90 -12.86
C ILE A 25 6.27 -13.12 -13.16
N ALA A 26 5.02 -12.94 -13.55
CA ALA A 26 4.12 -14.04 -13.90
C ALA A 26 4.72 -14.90 -15.03
N THR A 27 5.39 -14.27 -15.99
CA THR A 27 6.06 -14.94 -17.10
C THR A 27 7.31 -15.71 -16.64
N GLU A 28 8.09 -15.16 -15.72
CA GLU A 28 9.29 -15.84 -15.16
C GLU A 28 8.92 -16.94 -14.15
N ILE A 29 7.81 -16.81 -13.41
CA ILE A 29 7.28 -17.87 -12.53
C ILE A 29 6.87 -19.12 -13.32
N ALA A 30 6.46 -18.96 -14.57
CA ALA A 30 6.16 -20.08 -15.44
C ALA A 30 7.40 -20.90 -15.86
N LYS A 31 8.61 -20.41 -15.56
CA LYS A 31 9.89 -21.10 -15.79
C LYS A 31 10.42 -21.70 -14.49
N PRO A 32 10.99 -22.91 -14.48
CA PRO A 32 11.40 -23.62 -13.25
C PRO A 32 12.70 -23.10 -12.63
N ASN A 33 12.92 -21.79 -12.57
CA ASN A 33 14.16 -21.21 -12.04
C ASN A 33 13.91 -20.17 -10.94
N LEU A 34 13.95 -20.66 -9.70
CA LEU A 34 13.74 -19.89 -8.46
C LEU A 34 14.74 -18.75 -8.23
N GLN A 35 15.97 -18.87 -8.74
CA GLN A 35 16.99 -17.82 -8.60
C GLN A 35 16.65 -16.59 -9.44
N ASN A 36 16.09 -16.79 -10.63
CA ASN A 36 15.64 -15.67 -11.46
C ASN A 36 14.44 -14.95 -10.86
N MET A 37 13.58 -15.67 -10.18
CA MET A 37 12.43 -15.13 -9.46
C MET A 37 12.85 -14.25 -8.30
N ALA A 38 13.80 -14.71 -7.48
CA ALA A 38 14.35 -13.91 -6.39
C ALA A 38 15.02 -12.63 -6.92
N GLY A 39 15.75 -12.71 -8.04
CA GLY A 39 16.35 -11.56 -8.71
C GLY A 39 15.32 -10.56 -9.24
N ALA A 40 14.24 -11.03 -9.85
CA ALA A 40 13.16 -10.17 -10.32
C ALA A 40 12.46 -9.43 -9.15
N PHE A 41 12.20 -10.12 -8.03
CA PHE A 41 11.66 -9.47 -6.83
C PHE A 41 12.60 -8.44 -6.22
N GLN A 42 13.91 -8.70 -6.25
CA GLN A 42 14.93 -7.76 -5.79
C GLN A 42 14.95 -6.49 -6.66
N THR A 43 14.83 -6.64 -7.95
CA THR A 43 14.77 -5.51 -8.90
C THR A 43 13.52 -4.68 -8.67
N ILE A 44 12.36 -5.31 -8.50
CA ILE A 44 11.09 -4.63 -8.20
C ILE A 44 11.16 -3.92 -6.85
N ALA A 45 11.69 -4.55 -5.80
CA ALA A 45 11.88 -3.91 -4.50
C ALA A 45 12.75 -2.66 -4.61
N THR A 46 13.75 -2.67 -5.50
CA THR A 46 14.64 -1.53 -5.75
C THR A 46 13.93 -0.39 -6.50
N GLU A 47 13.13 -0.71 -7.52
CA GLU A 47 12.35 0.28 -8.29
C GLU A 47 11.20 0.90 -7.46
N ILE A 48 10.62 0.12 -6.56
CA ILE A 48 9.54 0.54 -5.66
C ILE A 48 10.08 1.35 -4.46
N ALA A 49 11.38 1.41 -4.21
CA ALA A 49 12.00 2.13 -3.08
C ALA A 49 11.86 3.67 -3.14
N LYS A 50 11.06 4.22 -4.06
CA LYS A 50 10.65 5.64 -4.06
C LYS A 50 9.67 5.92 -2.91
N PRO A 51 9.69 7.13 -2.30
CA PRO A 51 9.13 7.40 -0.96
C PRO A 51 7.66 7.03 -0.71
N ASN A 52 6.83 6.97 -1.74
CA ASN A 52 5.41 6.63 -1.61
C ASN A 52 5.12 5.12 -1.69
N LEU A 53 6.13 4.29 -1.90
CA LEU A 53 6.01 2.86 -2.17
C LEU A 53 6.82 1.99 -1.19
N GLN A 54 7.43 2.56 -0.14
CA GLN A 54 8.24 1.83 0.84
C GLN A 54 7.49 0.68 1.51
N ASN A 55 6.18 0.86 1.79
CA ASN A 55 5.36 -0.20 2.37
C ASN A 55 5.15 -1.37 1.40
N MET A 56 5.14 -1.10 0.11
CA MET A 56 5.03 -2.09 -0.94
C MET A 56 6.34 -2.86 -1.11
N ALA A 57 7.48 -2.17 -1.05
CA ALA A 57 8.80 -2.81 -1.05
C ALA A 57 8.96 -3.80 0.12
N GLY A 58 8.52 -3.42 1.33
CA GLY A 58 8.51 -4.29 2.50
C GLY A 58 7.61 -5.53 2.32
N ALA A 59 6.44 -5.37 1.72
CA ALA A 59 5.53 -6.48 1.43
C ALA A 59 6.14 -7.45 0.40
N PHE A 60 6.78 -6.94 -0.66
CA PHE A 60 7.47 -7.77 -1.64
C PHE A 60 8.70 -8.48 -1.07
N GLN A 61 9.46 -7.82 -0.22
CA GLN A 61 10.62 -8.42 0.44
C GLN A 61 10.21 -9.58 1.37
N THR A 62 9.11 -9.40 2.11
CA THR A 62 8.49 -10.45 2.93
C THR A 62 7.99 -11.60 2.07
N LEU A 63 7.36 -11.32 0.94
CA LEU A 63 6.86 -12.32 0.01
C LEU A 63 8.02 -13.10 -0.63
N ALA A 64 9.08 -12.42 -1.10
CA ALA A 64 10.28 -13.04 -1.65
C ALA A 64 10.93 -13.98 -0.64
N THR A 65 11.07 -13.56 0.62
CA THR A 65 11.61 -14.39 1.70
C THR A 65 10.74 -15.62 1.98
N LYS A 66 9.42 -15.48 1.96
CA LYS A 66 8.50 -16.60 2.13
C LYS A 66 8.57 -17.59 0.97
N ILE A 67 8.69 -17.11 -0.27
CA ILE A 67 8.79 -17.95 -1.47
C ILE A 67 10.09 -18.79 -1.44
N VAL A 68 11.22 -18.18 -1.07
CA VAL A 68 12.52 -18.88 -0.97
C VAL A 68 12.50 -20.00 0.07
N ASN A 69 11.70 -19.83 1.13
CA ASN A 69 11.60 -20.80 2.24
C ASN A 69 10.52 -21.87 2.03
N ILE A 70 9.85 -21.93 0.86
CA ILE A 70 8.85 -22.97 0.57
C ILE A 70 9.54 -24.22 -0.02
N PRO A 71 9.54 -25.37 0.67
CA PRO A 71 10.28 -26.57 0.25
C PRO A 71 9.73 -27.23 -1.02
N ASN A 72 8.59 -26.78 -1.56
CA ASN A 72 7.96 -27.44 -2.70
C ASN A 72 7.07 -26.46 -3.50
N ILE A 73 7.70 -25.65 -4.34
CA ILE A 73 7.01 -24.61 -5.12
C ILE A 73 6.12 -25.15 -6.25
N ALA A 74 6.37 -26.39 -6.69
CA ALA A 74 5.62 -26.99 -7.79
C ALA A 74 4.14 -27.22 -7.50
N ASN A 75 3.72 -27.24 -6.23
CA ASN A 75 2.34 -27.49 -5.79
C ASN A 75 1.67 -26.31 -5.09
N ASN A 76 2.30 -25.14 -5.01
CA ASN A 76 1.74 -24.01 -4.28
C ASN A 76 1.10 -22.98 -5.22
N ASN A 77 -0.07 -22.47 -4.80
CA ASN A 77 -0.88 -21.45 -5.47
C ASN A 77 -0.19 -20.08 -5.58
N ILE A 78 1.06 -20.03 -6.08
CA ILE A 78 1.78 -18.76 -6.30
C ILE A 78 0.96 -17.79 -7.16
N PRO A 79 0.33 -18.21 -8.27
CA PRO A 79 -0.56 -17.35 -9.04
C PRO A 79 -1.69 -16.76 -8.18
N GLN A 80 -2.27 -17.57 -7.28
CA GLN A 80 -3.34 -17.13 -6.39
C GLN A 80 -2.85 -16.11 -5.35
N LEU A 81 -1.64 -16.30 -4.81
CA LEU A 81 -1.01 -15.34 -3.89
C LEU A 81 -0.76 -13.99 -4.55
N PHE A 82 -0.28 -13.99 -5.80
CA PHE A 82 -0.10 -12.76 -6.58
C PHE A 82 -1.43 -12.10 -6.91
N GLN A 83 -2.43 -12.86 -7.29
CA GLN A 83 -3.75 -12.34 -7.60
C GLN A 83 -4.39 -11.70 -6.37
N ASN A 84 -4.27 -12.32 -5.19
CA ASN A 84 -4.73 -11.76 -3.93
C ASN A 84 -3.99 -10.47 -3.57
N LEU A 85 -2.66 -10.46 -3.74
CA LEU A 85 -1.85 -9.26 -3.48
C LEU A 85 -2.23 -8.12 -4.42
N TYR A 86 -2.39 -8.42 -5.71
CA TYR A 86 -2.83 -7.45 -6.71
C TYR A 86 -4.20 -6.86 -6.35
N GLN A 87 -5.18 -7.70 -6.01
CA GLN A 87 -6.51 -7.25 -5.61
C GLN A 87 -6.47 -6.35 -4.36
N GLN A 88 -5.63 -6.67 -3.37
CA GLN A 88 -5.46 -5.83 -2.19
C GLN A 88 -4.82 -4.48 -2.52
N MET A 89 -3.88 -4.44 -3.45
CA MET A 89 -3.26 -3.20 -3.91
C MET A 89 -4.24 -2.32 -4.67
N GLU A 90 -5.01 -2.90 -5.59
CA GLU A 90 -6.07 -2.22 -6.33
C GLU A 90 -7.11 -1.61 -5.39
N GLN A 91 -7.57 -2.39 -4.42
CA GLN A 91 -8.54 -1.91 -3.44
C GLN A 91 -7.99 -0.75 -2.60
N ARG A 92 -6.73 -0.82 -2.16
CA ARG A 92 -6.09 0.28 -1.42
C ARG A 92 -5.92 1.54 -2.28
N ASN A 93 -5.56 1.38 -3.55
CA ASN A 93 -5.41 2.51 -4.46
C ASN A 93 -6.79 3.13 -4.75
N SER A 94 -7.82 2.33 -5.01
CA SER A 94 -9.19 2.81 -5.19
C SER A 94 -9.67 3.60 -3.97
N ALA A 95 -9.49 3.06 -2.77
CA ALA A 95 -9.86 3.75 -1.53
C ALA A 95 -9.11 5.08 -1.36
N ARG A 96 -7.80 5.14 -1.67
CA ARG A 96 -7.05 6.41 -1.63
C ARG A 96 -7.56 7.43 -2.64
N VAL A 97 -7.91 6.99 -3.83
CA VAL A 97 -8.50 7.87 -4.87
C VAL A 97 -9.85 8.40 -4.39
N GLY A 98 -10.73 7.54 -3.88
CA GLY A 98 -11.99 7.94 -3.27
C GLY A 98 -11.78 8.96 -2.14
N ASN A 99 -10.91 8.66 -1.19
CA ASN A 99 -10.59 9.53 -0.07
C ASN A 99 -10.00 10.89 -0.52
N SER A 100 -9.28 10.95 -1.63
CA SER A 100 -8.69 12.18 -2.15
C SER A 100 -9.72 13.19 -2.62
N SER A 101 -10.94 12.75 -2.89
CA SER A 101 -12.06 13.58 -3.33
C SER A 101 -12.92 14.11 -2.19
N ILE A 102 -12.73 13.63 -0.94
CA ILE A 102 -13.49 14.06 0.23
C ILE A 102 -13.25 15.55 0.47
N ARG A 103 -14.34 16.30 0.62
CA ARG A 103 -14.35 17.75 0.89
C ARG A 103 -15.16 18.09 2.14
N ASP A 104 -16.07 17.24 2.54
CA ASP A 104 -16.90 17.39 3.74
C ASP A 104 -16.33 16.50 4.86
N ARG A 105 -16.29 17.06 6.09
CA ARG A 105 -15.73 16.42 7.28
C ARG A 105 -16.49 15.16 7.72
N HIS A 106 -17.76 15.07 7.35
CA HIS A 106 -18.68 13.97 7.68
C HIS A 106 -18.85 12.97 6.53
N THR A 107 -18.11 13.14 5.43
CA THR A 107 -18.09 12.14 4.37
C THR A 107 -17.31 10.92 4.82
N ASP A 108 -17.88 9.75 4.62
CA ASP A 108 -17.26 8.48 4.99
C ASP A 108 -15.90 8.31 4.34
N ILE A 109 -14.93 7.90 5.14
CA ILE A 109 -13.59 7.52 4.66
C ILE A 109 -13.61 6.06 4.24
N GLU A 110 -13.27 5.78 3.00
CA GLU A 110 -13.05 4.42 2.55
C GLU A 110 -11.87 3.80 3.28
N ALA A 111 -12.11 2.65 3.94
CA ALA A 111 -11.07 2.00 4.73
C ALA A 111 -10.04 1.29 3.84
N LEU A 112 -8.76 1.53 4.13
CA LEU A 112 -7.67 0.76 3.54
C LEU A 112 -7.51 -0.57 4.28
N LEU A 113 -7.57 -1.67 3.57
CA LEU A 113 -7.30 -2.98 4.17
C LEU A 113 -5.84 -3.11 4.62
N THR A 114 -5.61 -3.79 5.71
CA THR A 114 -4.27 -4.21 6.16
C THR A 114 -3.69 -5.26 5.21
N ASN A 115 -2.43 -5.64 5.42
CA ASN A 115 -1.81 -6.77 4.69
C ASN A 115 -2.51 -8.11 4.95
N ALA A 116 -3.29 -8.21 6.03
CA ALA A 116 -4.12 -9.38 6.35
C ALA A 116 -5.52 -9.32 5.69
N GLY A 117 -5.82 -8.27 4.91
CA GLY A 117 -7.12 -8.10 4.27
C GLY A 117 -8.23 -7.64 5.23
N ALA A 118 -7.89 -7.10 6.39
CA ALA A 118 -8.86 -6.65 7.39
C ALA A 118 -8.79 -5.13 7.61
N ILE A 119 -9.90 -4.54 8.01
CA ILE A 119 -9.94 -3.15 8.49
C ILE A 119 -9.37 -3.13 9.91
N PRO A 120 -8.39 -2.27 10.23
CA PRO A 120 -7.83 -2.20 11.57
C PRO A 120 -8.87 -1.67 12.57
N PRO A 121 -8.79 -2.07 13.85
CA PRO A 121 -9.63 -1.51 14.88
C PRO A 121 -9.43 0.01 15.01
N ASN A 122 -10.47 0.72 15.40
CA ASN A 122 -10.48 2.18 15.54
C ASN A 122 -10.17 2.95 14.25
N TYR A 123 -10.42 2.34 13.07
CA TYR A 123 -10.31 3.08 11.82
C TYR A 123 -11.35 4.21 11.81
N PRO A 124 -10.96 5.46 11.54
CA PRO A 124 -11.89 6.60 11.59
C PRO A 124 -12.91 6.50 10.45
N VAL A 125 -14.18 6.75 10.78
CA VAL A 125 -15.28 6.69 9.81
C VAL A 125 -15.29 7.92 8.89
N ASP A 126 -14.84 9.08 9.38
CA ASP A 126 -14.80 10.36 8.68
C ASP A 126 -13.63 11.23 9.15
N ILE A 127 -13.47 12.43 8.59
CA ILE A 127 -12.40 13.37 8.95
C ILE A 127 -12.58 13.90 10.38
N GLU A 128 -13.81 14.06 10.86
CA GLU A 128 -14.06 14.51 12.23
C GLU A 128 -13.64 13.43 13.24
N ALA A 129 -14.00 12.18 12.99
CA ALA A 129 -13.56 11.05 13.80
C ALA A 129 -12.03 10.93 13.82
N LEU A 130 -11.36 11.14 12.66
CA LEU A 130 -9.90 11.19 12.59
C LEU A 130 -9.34 12.34 13.42
N GLY A 131 -9.95 13.51 13.38
CA GLY A 131 -9.59 14.65 14.22
C GLY A 131 -9.71 14.36 15.72
N ASN A 132 -10.65 13.52 16.11
CA ASN A 132 -10.92 13.14 17.49
C ASN A 132 -10.14 11.90 17.99
N THR A 133 -9.33 11.24 17.15
CA THR A 133 -8.52 10.09 17.58
C THR A 133 -7.55 10.46 18.70
N THR A 134 -7.41 9.58 19.68
CA THR A 134 -6.42 9.72 20.76
C THR A 134 -5.01 9.40 20.29
N SER A 135 -4.02 9.72 21.13
CA SER A 135 -2.62 9.37 20.86
C SER A 135 -2.43 7.87 20.63
N ASP A 136 -3.01 7.03 21.50
CA ASP A 136 -2.86 5.58 21.42
C ASP A 136 -3.56 4.98 20.19
N GLN A 137 -4.72 5.54 19.83
CA GLN A 137 -5.45 5.10 18.64
C GLN A 137 -4.67 5.40 17.36
N ILE A 138 -4.14 6.62 17.21
CA ILE A 138 -3.39 6.99 16.01
C ILE A 138 -2.07 6.21 15.93
N ASP A 139 -1.41 5.93 17.06
CA ASP A 139 -0.20 5.13 17.10
C ASP A 139 -0.48 3.68 16.69
N GLY A 140 -1.58 3.10 17.15
CA GLY A 140 -2.03 1.78 16.74
C GLY A 140 -2.31 1.70 15.23
N LEU A 141 -2.97 2.72 14.66
CA LEU A 141 -3.21 2.81 13.22
C LEU A 141 -1.90 2.93 12.42
N LEU A 142 -1.01 3.83 12.83
CA LEU A 142 0.29 4.01 12.18
C LEU A 142 1.12 2.73 12.23
N ALA A 143 1.20 2.08 13.39
CA ALA A 143 1.92 0.81 13.56
C ALA A 143 1.34 -0.30 12.67
N THR A 144 0.02 -0.40 12.58
CA THR A 144 -0.67 -1.39 11.72
C THR A 144 -0.28 -1.26 10.25
N TYR A 145 -0.04 -0.03 9.77
CA TYR A 145 0.39 0.22 8.40
C TYR A 145 1.92 0.41 8.27
N SER A 146 2.69 0.09 9.30
CA SER A 146 4.15 0.24 9.34
C SER A 146 4.62 1.67 9.09
N LEU A 147 3.85 2.65 9.54
CA LEU A 147 4.18 4.07 9.46
C LEU A 147 4.90 4.53 10.74
N PRO A 148 5.79 5.52 10.66
CA PRO A 148 6.46 6.08 11.82
C PRO A 148 5.47 6.66 12.85
N VAL A 149 5.69 6.39 14.14
CA VAL A 149 4.87 6.90 15.25
C VAL A 149 5.47 8.12 15.95
N ASN A 150 6.57 8.65 15.46
CA ASN A 150 7.25 9.83 15.99
C ASN A 150 6.53 11.14 15.61
N GLY A 151 6.76 12.20 16.36
CA GLY A 151 6.17 13.52 16.19
C GLY A 151 5.02 13.76 17.17
N ASP A 152 4.52 14.99 17.20
CA ASP A 152 3.35 15.35 17.98
C ASP A 152 2.05 14.70 17.43
N LEU A 153 0.98 14.78 18.20
CA LEU A 153 -0.29 14.15 17.84
C LEU A 153 -0.82 14.64 16.47
N LEU A 154 -0.71 15.93 16.20
CA LEU A 154 -1.17 16.52 14.95
C LEU A 154 -0.35 16.00 13.76
N THR A 155 0.97 15.97 13.87
CA THR A 155 1.88 15.43 12.85
C THR A 155 1.55 13.97 12.53
N ARG A 156 1.26 13.16 13.56
CA ARG A 156 0.89 11.74 13.39
C ARG A 156 -0.47 11.60 12.70
N LYS A 157 -1.47 12.40 13.05
CA LYS A 157 -2.78 12.44 12.37
C LYS A 157 -2.64 12.85 10.90
N ILE A 158 -1.85 13.88 10.62
CA ILE A 158 -1.57 14.34 9.24
C ILE A 158 -0.88 13.23 8.43
N ARG A 159 0.09 12.54 9.02
CA ARG A 159 0.77 11.41 8.38
C ARG A 159 -0.20 10.31 8.01
N PHE A 160 -1.07 9.92 8.92
CA PHE A 160 -2.10 8.91 8.67
C PHE A 160 -3.08 9.36 7.59
N ALA A 161 -3.61 10.58 7.70
CA ALA A 161 -4.54 11.14 6.72
C ALA A 161 -3.96 11.15 5.30
N ARG A 162 -2.71 11.60 5.13
CA ARG A 162 -2.01 11.56 3.84
C ARG A 162 -1.83 10.13 3.32
N PHE A 163 -1.50 9.20 4.20
CA PHE A 163 -1.34 7.79 3.83
C PHE A 163 -2.63 7.18 3.30
N ILE A 164 -3.78 7.51 3.87
CA ILE A 164 -5.08 7.02 3.41
C ILE A 164 -5.68 7.84 2.25
N GLY A 165 -4.97 8.84 1.75
CA GLY A 165 -5.35 9.61 0.57
C GLY A 165 -6.10 10.92 0.84
N ILE A 166 -6.32 11.30 2.10
CA ILE A 166 -7.02 12.55 2.44
C ILE A 166 -6.10 13.75 2.19
N LYS A 167 -6.56 14.68 1.35
CA LYS A 167 -5.91 15.98 1.14
C LYS A 167 -6.30 16.93 2.28
N ILE A 168 -5.45 16.99 3.30
CA ILE A 168 -5.72 17.86 4.47
C ILE A 168 -5.55 19.31 4.06
N MET A 169 -6.61 20.09 4.22
CA MET A 169 -6.55 21.55 4.15
C MET A 169 -6.46 22.20 5.55
N SER A 170 -7.00 21.57 6.59
CA SER A 170 -6.82 21.83 8.04
C SER A 170 -7.64 20.82 8.85
N PHE A 171 -7.18 20.48 10.05
CA PHE A 171 -8.03 19.84 11.07
C PHE A 171 -8.78 20.90 11.86
#